data_ae92ef2d423f94c4622c8860e2a34bcf
#
_entry.id   ae92ef2d423f94c4622c8860e2a34bcf
#
_cell.length_a   1.000
_cell.length_b   1.000
_cell.length_c   1.000
_cell.angle_alpha   90.00
_cell.angle_beta   90.00
_cell.angle_gamma   90.00
#
_symmetry.space_group_name_H-M   'P 1'
#
loop_
_entity.id
_entity.type
_entity.pdbx_description
1 polymer ?
#
loop_
_entity_poly.entity_id
_entity_poly.type
_entity_poly.pdbx_seq_one_letter_code
_entity_poly.pdbx_strand_id
1 'polypeptide(L)'
;MTCAVLALSPLAMQAQTVAADSVMQHSKGNRLSVGGYGEVALSRNFYSDSGNRYSSASSRKNDPSHGRFDIPHVVIYLGYDFGKGWTLGTEIEFEHGGTGSAIEYEAEESIEFEQEQERGGEVELEQFWIQKSFGRFANIRAGHIVVPVGLTNAYHEPLNFFTVYRPEGENTILPCTWHQTGVSFWGLSGDFRYELQMIAGLDAWQFSRDKWINPGTTKPFEFETANKYGFSARIDNYTLPGLRVGLSGYYGQSMHNAVPHDMEKGNNKKVKGNVYLGAIDFTYNAHNWVARGNADYGYVSDAKTISAMRKPNTQYVKPYQTNQAFGSHAIATSIEVGYDVFSQIAKLRADRQKLYVFGHFEYYNSYLGGSKEYTSKKIFAGGINYYPMPQICVKAEYNYRKFKAQYNDEPAINIGVAYQGQFL
;
A
#
# COMPACT_ATOMS: atom_id res chain seq x y z
N MET A 1 -22.43 -42.69 20.92
CA MET A 1 -22.20 -41.23 20.88
C MET A 1 -20.76 -41.04 20.44
N THR A 2 -20.55 -40.90 19.14
CA THR A 2 -19.23 -40.75 18.54
C THR A 2 -19.04 -39.28 18.18
N CYS A 3 -18.20 -38.57 18.94
CA CYS A 3 -17.78 -37.19 18.60
C CYS A 3 -16.96 -37.20 17.31
N ALA A 4 -17.55 -36.75 16.24
CA ALA A 4 -16.80 -36.43 15.04
C ALA A 4 -16.01 -35.11 15.28
N VAL A 5 -14.73 -35.24 15.54
CA VAL A 5 -13.79 -34.12 15.50
C VAL A 5 -13.65 -33.72 14.02
N LEU A 6 -14.32 -32.66 13.63
CA LEU A 6 -14.08 -31.98 12.35
C LEU A 6 -12.65 -31.44 12.38
N ALA A 7 -11.75 -32.16 11.74
CA ALA A 7 -10.44 -31.64 11.38
C ALA A 7 -10.64 -30.47 10.40
N LEU A 8 -10.63 -29.25 10.92
CA LEU A 8 -10.51 -28.06 10.12
C LEU A 8 -9.18 -28.13 9.36
N SER A 9 -9.28 -28.26 8.04
CA SER A 9 -8.14 -28.37 7.15
C SER A 9 -7.22 -27.14 7.28
N PRO A 10 -5.90 -27.32 7.20
CA PRO A 10 -4.92 -26.22 7.27
C PRO A 10 -5.04 -25.19 6.14
N LEU A 11 -5.96 -25.34 5.21
CA LEU A 11 -6.23 -24.43 4.11
C LEU A 11 -6.81 -23.04 4.53
N ALA A 12 -7.39 -22.92 5.72
CA ALA A 12 -7.92 -21.65 6.21
C ALA A 12 -6.84 -20.70 6.76
N MET A 13 -5.63 -21.19 7.06
CA MET A 13 -4.50 -20.34 7.50
C MET A 13 -3.67 -19.75 6.35
N GLN A 14 -3.91 -20.16 5.11
CA GLN A 14 -3.08 -19.75 3.96
C GLN A 14 -3.48 -18.39 3.34
N ALA A 15 -4.64 -17.84 3.70
CA ALA A 15 -5.17 -16.64 3.04
C ALA A 15 -4.61 -15.30 3.57
N GLN A 16 -3.61 -15.30 4.45
CA GLN A 16 -3.14 -14.07 5.11
C GLN A 16 -1.63 -14.05 5.40
N THR A 17 -0.85 -14.65 4.56
CA THR A 17 0.60 -14.45 4.59
C THR A 17 0.96 -13.29 3.67
N VAL A 18 1.93 -12.46 4.07
CA VAL A 18 2.60 -11.51 3.16
C VAL A 18 2.98 -12.29 1.90
N ALA A 19 2.76 -11.73 0.71
CA ALA A 19 2.88 -12.44 -0.57
C ALA A 19 4.20 -13.22 -0.71
N ALA A 20 5.31 -12.62 -0.27
CA ALA A 20 6.60 -13.29 -0.21
C ALA A 20 6.62 -14.55 0.66
N ASP A 21 5.88 -14.56 1.77
CA ASP A 21 5.76 -15.74 2.64
C ASP A 21 4.87 -16.82 2.00
N SER A 22 3.87 -16.43 1.18
CA SER A 22 3.00 -17.37 0.48
C SER A 22 3.71 -18.13 -0.64
N VAL A 23 4.57 -17.47 -1.40
CA VAL A 23 5.39 -18.08 -2.44
C VAL A 23 6.32 -19.15 -1.85
N MET A 24 6.83 -18.91 -0.64
CA MET A 24 7.77 -19.81 0.02
C MET A 24 7.11 -21.01 0.71
N GLN A 25 5.84 -20.91 1.10
CA GLN A 25 5.14 -22.01 1.80
C GLN A 25 4.63 -23.11 0.85
N HIS A 26 4.51 -22.84 -0.44
CA HIS A 26 3.92 -23.78 -1.41
C HIS A 26 4.91 -24.72 -2.11
N SER A 27 6.21 -24.57 -1.90
CA SER A 27 7.24 -25.40 -2.58
C SER A 27 7.39 -26.83 -2.02
N LYS A 28 6.28 -27.52 -1.73
CA LYS A 28 6.33 -28.95 -1.42
C LYS A 28 6.70 -29.74 -2.69
N GLY A 29 8.00 -29.88 -2.94
CA GLY A 29 8.53 -30.72 -4.00
C GLY A 29 9.35 -30.04 -5.09
N ASN A 30 9.09 -28.78 -5.40
CA ASN A 30 9.89 -27.99 -6.33
C ASN A 30 10.72 -26.94 -5.57
N ARG A 31 11.98 -26.78 -5.99
CA ARG A 31 12.83 -25.70 -5.43
C ARG A 31 12.48 -24.33 -5.98
N LEU A 32 11.91 -24.27 -7.18
CA LEU A 32 11.47 -23.05 -7.84
C LEU A 32 9.98 -22.88 -7.59
N SER A 33 9.57 -21.67 -7.20
CA SER A 33 8.18 -21.23 -7.13
C SER A 33 8.01 -20.05 -8.05
N VAL A 34 6.91 -20.03 -8.80
CA VAL A 34 6.53 -18.93 -9.69
C VAL A 34 5.06 -18.61 -9.45
N GLY A 35 4.76 -17.36 -9.24
CA GLY A 35 3.39 -16.89 -9.04
C GLY A 35 3.26 -15.42 -9.39
N GLY A 36 2.18 -14.82 -9.01
CA GLY A 36 1.97 -13.38 -9.21
C GLY A 36 0.52 -12.98 -9.07
N TYR A 37 0.28 -11.70 -9.30
CA TYR A 37 -1.05 -11.13 -9.40
C TYR A 37 -1.10 -10.08 -10.51
N GLY A 38 -2.30 -9.66 -10.84
CA GLY A 38 -2.50 -8.54 -11.75
C GLY A 38 -3.97 -8.13 -11.78
N GLU A 39 -4.18 -6.92 -12.24
CA GLU A 39 -5.51 -6.36 -12.35
C GLU A 39 -5.66 -5.42 -13.55
N VAL A 40 -6.87 -5.39 -14.08
CA VAL A 40 -7.30 -4.45 -15.13
C VAL A 40 -8.52 -3.72 -14.60
N ALA A 41 -8.53 -2.42 -14.70
CA ALA A 41 -9.60 -1.58 -14.21
C ALA A 41 -10.16 -0.63 -15.28
N LEU A 42 -11.46 -0.39 -15.20
CA LEU A 42 -12.17 0.65 -15.91
C LEU A 42 -12.85 1.55 -14.89
N SER A 43 -12.65 2.84 -14.98
CA SER A 43 -13.37 3.82 -14.17
C SER A 43 -14.18 4.80 -15.03
N ARG A 44 -15.38 5.15 -14.58
CA ARG A 44 -16.16 6.29 -15.06
C ARG A 44 -16.32 7.29 -13.94
N ASN A 45 -15.66 8.41 -14.08
CA ASN A 45 -15.53 9.45 -13.07
C ASN A 45 -16.50 10.61 -13.39
N PHE A 46 -17.39 10.95 -12.46
CA PHE A 46 -18.40 12.01 -12.63
C PHE A 46 -17.93 13.32 -11.99
N TYR A 47 -16.69 13.68 -12.22
CA TYR A 47 -16.05 14.90 -11.76
C TYR A 47 -14.98 15.35 -12.78
N SER A 48 -14.45 16.57 -12.58
CA SER A 48 -13.42 17.16 -13.47
C SER A 48 -12.11 16.36 -13.42
N ASP A 49 -11.49 16.13 -14.58
CA ASP A 49 -10.13 15.59 -14.71
C ASP A 49 -9.03 16.65 -14.53
N SER A 50 -9.40 17.93 -14.39
CA SER A 50 -8.44 19.02 -14.20
C SER A 50 -7.66 18.89 -12.89
N GLY A 51 -6.33 18.99 -12.95
CA GLY A 51 -5.46 19.08 -11.78
C GLY A 51 -5.80 20.29 -10.87
N ASN A 52 -6.42 21.34 -11.42
CA ASN A 52 -6.84 22.53 -10.69
C ASN A 52 -8.25 22.41 -10.05
N ARG A 53 -8.89 21.24 -10.05
CA ARG A 53 -10.25 21.06 -9.48
C ARG A 53 -10.34 21.40 -7.99
N TYR A 54 -9.24 21.32 -7.26
CA TYR A 54 -9.17 21.67 -5.85
C TYR A 54 -8.90 23.16 -5.57
N SER A 55 -8.53 23.96 -6.58
CA SER A 55 -8.32 25.39 -6.42
C SER A 55 -9.60 26.21 -6.59
N SER A 56 -10.58 25.71 -7.33
CA SER A 56 -11.85 26.42 -7.60
C SER A 56 -13.00 25.44 -7.87
N ALA A 57 -13.67 25.00 -6.81
CA ALA A 57 -14.79 24.08 -6.90
C ALA A 57 -15.94 24.62 -7.77
N SER A 58 -16.27 25.90 -7.66
CA SER A 58 -17.37 26.52 -8.41
C SER A 58 -17.14 26.51 -9.91
N SER A 59 -15.90 26.71 -10.38
CA SER A 59 -15.57 26.73 -11.81
C SER A 59 -15.47 25.32 -12.41
N ARG A 60 -15.37 24.27 -11.60
CA ARG A 60 -15.18 22.89 -12.05
C ARG A 60 -16.40 21.98 -11.81
N LYS A 61 -17.46 22.53 -11.22
CA LYS A 61 -18.66 21.77 -10.85
C LYS A 61 -19.38 21.14 -12.04
N ASN A 62 -19.34 21.80 -13.20
CA ASN A 62 -20.05 21.38 -14.41
C ASN A 62 -19.11 20.80 -15.47
N ASP A 63 -17.87 20.50 -15.12
CA ASP A 63 -16.94 19.86 -16.05
C ASP A 63 -17.48 18.48 -16.46
N PRO A 64 -17.20 18.02 -17.68
CA PRO A 64 -17.69 16.72 -18.16
C PRO A 64 -17.08 15.55 -17.36
N SER A 65 -17.83 14.46 -17.31
CA SER A 65 -17.34 13.19 -16.80
C SER A 65 -16.27 12.60 -17.72
N HIS A 66 -15.32 11.87 -17.14
CA HIS A 66 -14.25 11.21 -17.90
C HIS A 66 -14.15 9.72 -17.56
N GLY A 67 -13.58 8.95 -18.46
CA GLY A 67 -13.33 7.54 -18.28
C GLY A 67 -11.84 7.23 -18.34
N ARG A 68 -11.42 6.14 -17.67
CA ARG A 68 -10.04 5.64 -17.69
C ARG A 68 -10.06 4.13 -17.84
N PHE A 69 -9.12 3.61 -18.63
CA PHE A 69 -8.67 2.22 -18.55
C PHE A 69 -7.31 2.22 -17.89
N ASP A 70 -7.09 1.23 -17.04
CA ASP A 70 -5.85 1.11 -16.28
C ASP A 70 -5.46 -0.36 -16.12
N ILE A 71 -4.17 -0.62 -16.06
CA ILE A 71 -3.58 -1.87 -15.58
C ILE A 71 -2.73 -1.48 -14.37
N PRO A 72 -3.34 -1.31 -13.18
CA PRO A 72 -2.64 -0.73 -12.04
C PRO A 72 -1.37 -1.50 -11.71
N HIS A 73 -1.47 -2.83 -11.66
CA HIS A 73 -0.35 -3.69 -11.28
C HIS A 73 -0.36 -5.00 -12.08
N VAL A 74 0.82 -5.44 -12.52
CA VAL A 74 1.10 -6.81 -12.96
C VAL A 74 2.38 -7.24 -12.28
N VAL A 75 2.32 -8.24 -11.42
CA VAL A 75 3.43 -8.67 -10.56
C VAL A 75 3.80 -10.12 -10.81
N ILE A 76 5.09 -10.38 -10.85
CA ILE A 76 5.68 -11.71 -10.96
C ILE A 76 6.49 -12.02 -9.71
N TYR A 77 6.14 -13.09 -9.02
CA TYR A 77 6.89 -13.66 -7.91
C TYR A 77 7.81 -14.77 -8.38
N LEU A 78 9.07 -14.73 -7.95
CA LEU A 78 10.02 -15.81 -8.10
C LEU A 78 10.61 -16.17 -6.73
N GLY A 79 10.51 -17.42 -6.37
CA GLY A 79 11.10 -17.97 -5.15
C GLY A 79 12.01 -19.14 -5.46
N TYR A 80 13.12 -19.27 -4.71
CA TYR A 80 14.01 -20.43 -4.86
C TYR A 80 14.50 -20.96 -3.51
N ASP A 81 14.32 -22.25 -3.27
CA ASP A 81 14.83 -22.94 -2.09
C ASP A 81 16.18 -23.60 -2.40
N PHE A 82 17.26 -23.04 -1.88
CA PHE A 82 18.62 -23.61 -1.98
C PHE A 82 18.81 -24.84 -1.10
N GLY A 83 17.87 -25.11 -0.21
CA GLY A 83 18.00 -26.14 0.84
C GLY A 83 18.74 -25.62 2.08
N LYS A 84 18.77 -26.43 3.13
CA LYS A 84 19.40 -26.11 4.42
C LYS A 84 18.87 -24.81 5.06
N GLY A 85 17.62 -24.43 4.76
CA GLY A 85 16.97 -23.22 5.26
C GLY A 85 17.40 -21.93 4.59
N TRP A 86 18.05 -21.99 3.44
CA TRP A 86 18.32 -20.80 2.62
C TRP A 86 17.30 -20.66 1.51
N THR A 87 16.74 -19.46 1.38
CA THR A 87 15.73 -19.15 0.36
C THR A 87 15.99 -17.77 -0.24
N LEU A 88 15.56 -17.59 -1.49
CA LEU A 88 15.54 -16.33 -2.23
C LEU A 88 14.10 -16.02 -2.59
N GLY A 89 13.73 -14.76 -2.50
CA GLY A 89 12.47 -14.23 -3.02
C GLY A 89 12.72 -12.99 -3.84
N THR A 90 11.96 -12.85 -4.91
CA THR A 90 11.97 -11.71 -5.83
C THR A 90 10.55 -11.38 -6.24
N GLU A 91 10.23 -10.11 -6.29
CA GLU A 91 8.98 -9.56 -6.77
C GLU A 91 9.27 -8.44 -7.77
N ILE A 92 8.77 -8.61 -8.99
CA ILE A 92 8.95 -7.65 -10.09
C ILE A 92 7.57 -7.13 -10.45
N GLU A 93 7.38 -5.83 -10.32
CA GLU A 93 6.14 -5.14 -10.63
C GLU A 93 6.22 -4.36 -11.93
N PHE A 94 5.14 -4.38 -12.68
CA PHE A 94 4.87 -3.54 -13.84
C PHE A 94 3.67 -2.68 -13.52
N GLU A 95 3.87 -1.38 -13.29
CA GLU A 95 2.77 -0.45 -13.05
C GLU A 95 2.25 0.18 -14.34
N HIS A 96 0.95 0.53 -14.35
CA HIS A 96 0.25 1.20 -15.44
C HIS A 96 0.50 0.61 -16.83
N GLY A 97 0.57 -0.72 -16.89
CA GLY A 97 0.74 -1.47 -18.12
C GLY A 97 2.18 -1.67 -18.59
N GLY A 98 3.18 -1.04 -17.97
CA GLY A 98 4.63 -1.25 -18.27
C GLY A 98 5.03 -1.03 -19.73
N THR A 99 4.11 -0.64 -20.59
CA THR A 99 4.28 -0.57 -22.05
C THR A 99 3.65 0.68 -22.61
N GLY A 100 4.28 1.27 -23.57
CA GLY A 100 3.78 2.44 -24.28
C GLY A 100 4.50 3.73 -23.90
N SER A 101 4.08 4.83 -24.50
CA SER A 101 4.54 6.17 -24.16
C SER A 101 3.39 6.91 -23.47
N ALA A 102 3.65 7.50 -22.33
CA ALA A 102 2.78 8.47 -21.70
C ALA A 102 3.31 9.88 -22.01
N ILE A 103 2.41 10.83 -22.11
CA ILE A 103 2.77 12.24 -22.04
C ILE A 103 2.50 12.65 -20.62
N GLU A 104 3.54 12.90 -19.85
CA GLU A 104 3.42 13.46 -18.54
C GLU A 104 3.33 14.98 -18.66
N TYR A 105 2.24 15.53 -18.12
CA TYR A 105 2.11 16.97 -17.96
C TYR A 105 2.59 17.33 -16.57
N GLU A 106 3.83 17.72 -16.43
CA GLU A 106 4.35 18.30 -15.20
C GLU A 106 3.72 19.69 -14.99
N ALA A 107 2.51 19.71 -14.46
CA ALA A 107 1.80 20.96 -14.18
C ALA A 107 2.33 21.73 -12.96
N GLU A 108 3.33 21.21 -12.25
CA GLU A 108 3.77 21.75 -10.95
C GLU A 108 5.10 22.51 -11.00
N GLU A 109 5.88 22.45 -12.07
CA GLU A 109 7.25 22.94 -12.03
C GLU A 109 7.56 24.20 -12.84
N SER A 110 6.76 24.58 -13.80
CA SER A 110 6.99 25.85 -14.51
C SER A 110 5.71 26.39 -15.15
N ILE A 111 5.69 27.70 -15.33
CA ILE A 111 4.73 28.43 -16.18
C ILE A 111 4.91 28.01 -17.67
N GLU A 112 5.91 27.25 -17.98
CA GLU A 112 6.17 26.64 -19.27
C GLU A 112 5.69 25.19 -19.22
N PHE A 113 4.69 24.87 -20.05
CA PHE A 113 4.24 23.50 -20.30
C PHE A 113 5.37 22.77 -21.06
N GLU A 114 6.28 22.15 -20.33
CA GLU A 114 7.19 21.18 -20.94
C GLU A 114 6.44 19.86 -21.08
N GLN A 115 6.22 19.45 -22.32
CA GLN A 115 5.66 18.16 -22.65
C GLN A 115 6.83 17.18 -22.75
N GLU A 116 7.11 16.47 -21.66
CA GLU A 116 8.02 15.33 -21.74
C GLU A 116 7.23 14.10 -22.19
N GLN A 117 7.73 13.45 -23.23
CA GLN A 117 7.22 12.17 -23.67
C GLN A 117 8.04 11.09 -22.97
N GLU A 118 7.57 10.64 -21.82
CA GLU A 118 8.12 9.46 -21.18
C GLU A 118 7.54 8.18 -21.79
N ARG A 119 8.32 7.11 -21.79
CA ARG A 119 7.79 5.79 -22.08
C ARG A 119 6.96 5.37 -20.88
N GLY A 120 5.64 5.24 -21.09
CA GLY A 120 4.70 4.94 -20.03
C GLY A 120 4.92 3.58 -19.39
N GLY A 121 4.63 3.54 -18.11
CA GLY A 121 4.72 2.39 -17.25
C GLY A 121 6.07 2.29 -16.55
N GLU A 122 6.01 1.93 -15.29
CA GLU A 122 7.16 1.71 -14.44
C GLU A 122 7.44 0.22 -14.29
N VAL A 123 8.70 -0.18 -14.21
CA VAL A 123 9.13 -1.53 -13.85
C VAL A 123 9.96 -1.42 -12.60
N GLU A 124 9.43 -1.93 -11.50
CA GLU A 124 10.09 -1.87 -10.21
C GLU A 124 10.51 -3.25 -9.69
N LEU A 125 11.61 -3.28 -8.96
CA LEU A 125 11.99 -4.40 -8.13
C LEU A 125 11.41 -4.17 -6.73
N GLU A 126 10.16 -4.58 -6.49
CA GLU A 126 9.52 -4.40 -5.19
C GLU A 126 10.21 -5.19 -4.08
N GLN A 127 10.66 -6.40 -4.39
CA GLN A 127 11.39 -7.21 -3.43
C GLN A 127 12.54 -7.96 -4.11
N PHE A 128 13.66 -8.02 -3.40
CA PHE A 128 14.77 -8.93 -3.66
C PHE A 128 15.49 -9.23 -2.35
N TRP A 129 15.38 -10.44 -1.87
CA TRP A 129 15.96 -10.81 -0.58
C TRP A 129 16.47 -12.23 -0.53
N ILE A 130 17.44 -12.45 0.36
CA ILE A 130 17.90 -13.78 0.76
C ILE A 130 17.55 -13.97 2.23
N GLN A 131 17.03 -15.14 2.56
CA GLN A 131 16.63 -15.50 3.92
C GLN A 131 17.36 -16.75 4.40
N LYS A 132 17.73 -16.74 5.67
CA LYS A 132 18.15 -17.91 6.43
C LYS A 132 17.12 -18.24 7.51
N SER A 133 16.55 -19.43 7.43
CA SER A 133 15.67 -19.99 8.46
C SER A 133 16.46 -20.85 9.44
N PHE A 134 16.26 -20.59 10.72
CA PHE A 134 16.79 -21.41 11.84
C PHE A 134 15.69 -22.23 12.50
N GLY A 135 14.50 -22.25 11.89
CA GLY A 135 13.30 -22.92 12.35
C GLY A 135 12.10 -21.98 12.42
N ARG A 136 11.01 -22.43 13.02
CA ARG A 136 9.76 -21.66 13.08
C ARG A 136 9.90 -20.33 13.82
N PHE A 137 10.78 -20.26 14.82
CA PHE A 137 10.88 -19.11 15.71
C PHE A 137 11.84 -18.02 15.21
N ALA A 138 12.78 -18.34 14.33
CA ALA A 138 13.85 -17.44 13.96
C ALA A 138 14.19 -17.53 12.48
N ASN A 139 13.96 -16.45 11.77
CA ASN A 139 14.31 -16.28 10.39
C ASN A 139 14.96 -14.90 10.23
N ILE A 140 16.05 -14.84 9.50
CA ILE A 140 16.73 -13.60 9.15
C ILE A 140 16.64 -13.42 7.66
N ARG A 141 16.15 -12.27 7.22
CA ARG A 141 16.01 -11.88 5.82
C ARG A 141 16.82 -10.60 5.60
N ALA A 142 17.56 -10.52 4.50
CA ALA A 142 18.33 -9.35 4.12
C ALA A 142 18.14 -9.06 2.64
N GLY A 143 17.99 -7.79 2.28
CA GLY A 143 17.77 -7.32 0.92
C GLY A 143 16.77 -6.17 0.87
N HIS A 144 16.09 -6.04 -0.27
CA HIS A 144 14.97 -5.13 -0.46
C HIS A 144 13.69 -5.85 -0.04
N ILE A 145 13.02 -5.35 1.00
CA ILE A 145 11.98 -6.08 1.72
C ILE A 145 10.78 -5.19 1.99
N VAL A 146 9.58 -5.78 2.01
CA VAL A 146 8.35 -5.05 2.39
C VAL A 146 8.43 -4.64 3.86
N VAL A 147 8.10 -3.39 4.14
CA VAL A 147 7.98 -2.84 5.49
C VAL A 147 6.60 -3.18 6.04
N PRO A 148 6.45 -4.01 7.07
CA PRO A 148 5.17 -4.61 7.44
C PRO A 148 4.30 -3.68 8.31
N VAL A 149 4.13 -2.43 7.90
CA VAL A 149 3.33 -1.43 8.61
C VAL A 149 2.01 -1.20 7.88
N GLY A 150 0.91 -1.25 8.61
CA GLY A 150 -0.44 -1.09 8.07
C GLY A 150 -1.05 -2.37 7.52
N LEU A 151 -2.27 -2.27 7.01
CA LEU A 151 -3.05 -3.36 6.44
C LEU A 151 -2.82 -3.50 4.94
N THR A 152 -3.09 -2.44 4.18
CA THR A 152 -3.06 -2.45 2.71
C THR A 152 -1.65 -2.51 2.17
N ASN A 153 -0.67 -2.01 2.92
CA ASN A 153 0.72 -2.16 2.57
C ASN A 153 1.22 -3.60 2.79
N ALA A 154 0.91 -4.20 3.94
CA ALA A 154 1.35 -5.56 4.24
C ALA A 154 0.61 -6.64 3.43
N TYR A 155 -0.60 -6.35 2.94
CA TYR A 155 -1.49 -7.27 2.20
C TYR A 155 -2.11 -6.56 1.00
N HIS A 156 -1.25 -6.11 0.09
CA HIS A 156 -1.57 -5.19 -1.01
C HIS A 156 -2.15 -5.85 -2.26
N GLU A 157 -2.14 -7.18 -2.33
CA GLU A 157 -2.62 -7.90 -3.51
C GLU A 157 -4.12 -7.72 -3.75
N PRO A 158 -4.57 -7.69 -5.01
CA PRO A 158 -5.91 -7.25 -5.36
C PRO A 158 -7.05 -8.14 -4.85
N LEU A 159 -6.79 -9.38 -4.47
CA LEU A 159 -7.82 -10.25 -3.87
C LEU A 159 -7.95 -10.06 -2.35
N ASN A 160 -7.08 -9.26 -1.75
CA ASN A 160 -7.11 -8.94 -0.32
C ASN A 160 -8.04 -7.77 0.05
N PHE A 161 -8.65 -7.09 -0.91
CA PHE A 161 -9.61 -6.00 -0.67
C PHE A 161 -10.79 -6.08 -1.67
N PHE A 162 -11.94 -5.49 -1.30
CA PHE A 162 -13.14 -5.56 -2.13
C PHE A 162 -13.19 -4.49 -3.22
N THR A 163 -12.68 -3.30 -2.96
CA THR A 163 -12.65 -2.20 -3.92
C THR A 163 -11.90 -2.57 -5.20
N VAL A 164 -12.20 -1.92 -6.31
CA VAL A 164 -11.50 -2.16 -7.59
C VAL A 164 -10.06 -1.71 -7.48
N TYR A 165 -9.81 -0.52 -6.96
CA TYR A 165 -8.48 -0.04 -6.63
C TYR A 165 -8.14 -0.27 -5.16
N ARG A 166 -6.87 -0.28 -4.79
CA ARG A 166 -6.42 -0.34 -3.37
C ARG A 166 -7.13 0.73 -2.53
N PRO A 167 -7.49 0.45 -1.27
CA PRO A 167 -7.97 1.46 -0.33
C PRO A 167 -7.05 2.68 -0.31
N GLU A 168 -7.66 3.86 -0.49
CA GLU A 168 -6.90 5.08 -0.80
C GLU A 168 -6.19 5.69 0.42
N GLY A 169 -6.79 5.56 1.61
CA GLY A 169 -6.33 6.29 2.79
C GLY A 169 -4.93 5.92 3.23
N GLU A 170 -4.70 4.65 3.48
CA GLU A 170 -3.38 4.15 3.86
C GLU A 170 -2.38 4.31 2.72
N ASN A 171 -2.80 3.99 1.49
CA ASN A 171 -2.00 4.16 0.27
C ASN A 171 -1.57 5.62 0.01
N THR A 172 -2.32 6.59 0.54
CA THR A 172 -1.98 8.00 0.42
C THR A 172 -0.96 8.46 1.45
N ILE A 173 -1.09 8.05 2.72
CA ILE A 173 -0.25 8.59 3.78
C ILE A 173 1.03 7.78 4.03
N LEU A 174 1.06 6.51 3.65
CA LEU A 174 2.23 5.64 3.73
C LEU A 174 2.80 5.39 2.34
N PRO A 175 4.12 5.14 2.19
CA PRO A 175 4.63 4.52 1.00
C PRO A 175 3.86 3.20 0.76
N CYS A 176 3.33 2.99 -0.43
CA CYS A 176 2.55 1.81 -0.73
C CYS A 176 2.73 1.44 -2.22
N THR A 177 3.36 0.33 -2.55
CA THR A 177 3.88 -0.68 -1.59
C THR A 177 5.14 -0.16 -0.89
N TRP A 178 5.19 -0.20 0.42
CA TRP A 178 6.37 0.25 1.16
C TRP A 178 7.42 -0.86 1.22
N HIS A 179 8.46 -0.73 0.48
CA HIS A 179 9.62 -1.61 0.50
C HIS A 179 10.92 -0.80 0.70
N GLN A 180 11.89 -1.36 1.37
CA GLN A 180 13.15 -0.71 1.69
C GLN A 180 14.28 -1.75 1.82
N THR A 181 15.51 -1.32 1.54
CA THR A 181 16.68 -2.17 1.75
C THR A 181 17.05 -2.22 3.23
N GLY A 182 17.25 -3.44 3.72
CA GLY A 182 17.58 -3.65 5.14
C GLY A 182 17.60 -5.11 5.55
N VAL A 183 17.38 -5.32 6.84
CA VAL A 183 17.37 -6.63 7.49
C VAL A 183 16.10 -6.80 8.30
N SER A 184 15.48 -7.97 8.19
CA SER A 184 14.32 -8.39 8.97
C SER A 184 14.66 -9.61 9.82
N PHE A 185 14.17 -9.62 11.05
CA PHE A 185 14.09 -10.79 11.92
C PHE A 185 12.62 -11.09 12.19
N TRP A 186 12.16 -12.30 11.85
CA TRP A 186 10.78 -12.68 12.05
C TRP A 186 10.62 -14.12 12.50
N GLY A 187 9.47 -14.44 13.06
CA GLY A 187 9.16 -15.80 13.51
C GLY A 187 7.71 -15.99 13.91
N LEU A 188 7.41 -17.24 14.25
CA LEU A 188 6.11 -17.69 14.72
C LEU A 188 6.25 -18.31 16.12
N SER A 189 5.43 -17.88 17.06
CA SER A 189 5.37 -18.43 18.43
C SER A 189 3.92 -18.62 18.86
N GLY A 190 3.47 -19.87 18.99
CA GLY A 190 2.05 -20.18 19.20
C GLY A 190 1.21 -19.61 18.04
N ASP A 191 0.23 -18.80 18.39
CA ASP A 191 -0.68 -18.13 17.46
C ASP A 191 -0.20 -16.71 17.10
N PHE A 192 1.05 -16.37 17.41
CA PHE A 192 1.63 -15.07 17.10
C PHE A 192 2.66 -15.17 16.00
N ARG A 193 2.61 -14.21 15.05
CA ARG A 193 3.68 -13.87 14.13
C ARG A 193 4.30 -12.55 14.58
N TYR A 194 5.61 -12.45 14.58
CA TYR A 194 6.32 -11.21 14.88
C TYR A 194 7.40 -10.93 13.85
N GLU A 195 7.66 -9.65 13.63
CA GLU A 195 8.69 -9.17 12.72
C GLU A 195 9.28 -7.86 13.22
N LEU A 196 10.60 -7.75 13.15
CA LEU A 196 11.38 -6.55 13.48
C LEU A 196 12.29 -6.26 12.30
N GLN A 197 12.35 -5.00 11.87
CA GLN A 197 13.21 -4.60 10.76
C GLN A 197 14.10 -3.42 11.13
N MET A 198 15.29 -3.40 10.55
CA MET A 198 16.16 -2.24 10.44
C MET A 198 16.40 -1.98 8.95
N ILE A 199 16.00 -0.83 8.47
CA ILE A 199 15.92 -0.47 7.05
C ILE A 199 16.52 0.92 6.82
N ALA A 200 16.73 1.29 5.55
CA ALA A 200 17.04 2.67 5.19
C ALA A 200 15.91 3.61 5.65
N GLY A 201 16.26 4.76 6.18
CA GLY A 201 15.28 5.74 6.66
C GLY A 201 14.67 6.55 5.52
N LEU A 202 13.49 7.12 5.78
CA LEU A 202 12.79 8.00 4.85
C LEU A 202 13.55 9.32 4.62
N ASP A 203 13.32 9.97 3.49
CA ASP A 203 13.82 11.28 3.15
C ASP A 203 12.73 12.35 3.33
N ALA A 204 12.90 13.24 4.32
CA ALA A 204 11.94 14.31 4.61
C ALA A 204 11.85 15.38 3.52
N TRP A 205 12.81 15.48 2.62
CA TRP A 205 12.73 16.41 1.50
C TRP A 205 11.64 16.05 0.49
N GLN A 206 11.24 14.78 0.45
CA GLN A 206 10.20 14.26 -0.42
C GLN A 206 8.80 14.33 0.19
N PHE A 207 8.66 14.57 1.52
CA PHE A 207 7.35 14.62 2.17
C PHE A 207 6.46 15.70 1.54
N SER A 208 5.18 15.42 1.37
CA SER A 208 4.26 16.33 0.70
C SER A 208 3.00 16.61 1.51
N ARG A 209 2.28 17.67 1.16
CA ARG A 209 1.00 17.98 1.77
C ARG A 209 -0.04 16.90 1.49
N ASP A 210 -0.05 16.42 0.26
CA ASP A 210 -1.10 15.55 -0.26
C ASP A 210 -0.88 14.09 0.12
N LYS A 211 0.38 13.67 0.14
CA LYS A 211 0.79 12.29 0.38
C LYS A 211 1.58 12.08 1.69
N TRP A 212 1.72 13.09 2.53
CA TRP A 212 2.44 13.07 3.81
C TRP A 212 3.85 12.48 3.68
N ILE A 213 4.15 11.30 4.31
CA ILE A 213 5.46 10.65 4.24
C ILE A 213 5.60 9.68 3.04
N ASN A 214 4.53 9.43 2.30
CA ASN A 214 4.49 8.45 1.21
C ASN A 214 5.67 8.62 0.23
N PRO A 215 5.97 9.82 -0.32
CA PRO A 215 7.07 9.95 -1.27
C PRO A 215 8.46 9.91 -0.60
N GLY A 216 8.53 9.73 0.71
CA GLY A 216 9.80 9.69 1.45
C GLY A 216 10.71 8.51 1.14
N THR A 217 10.23 7.51 0.40
CA THR A 217 11.02 6.41 -0.15
C THR A 217 11.73 6.77 -1.46
N THR A 218 11.25 7.79 -2.18
CA THR A 218 11.86 8.25 -3.43
C THR A 218 13.26 8.77 -3.16
N LYS A 219 14.23 8.32 -3.95
CA LYS A 219 15.65 8.70 -3.83
C LYS A 219 16.11 9.38 -5.11
N PRO A 220 16.94 10.43 -5.00
CA PRO A 220 17.49 11.12 -6.16
C PRO A 220 18.72 10.40 -6.75
N PHE A 221 19.08 9.26 -6.20
CA PHE A 221 20.27 8.51 -6.56
C PHE A 221 19.90 7.08 -6.92
N GLU A 222 20.77 6.41 -7.68
CA GLU A 222 20.67 4.98 -8.00
C GLU A 222 20.78 4.05 -6.78
N PHE A 223 21.00 4.61 -5.59
CA PHE A 223 21.14 3.87 -4.33
C PHE A 223 20.40 4.57 -3.20
N GLU A 224 19.99 3.82 -2.19
CA GLU A 224 19.37 4.37 -0.99
C GLU A 224 20.40 5.02 -0.06
N THR A 225 20.11 6.26 0.34
CA THR A 225 20.90 6.94 1.36
C THR A 225 20.50 6.43 2.75
N ALA A 226 21.41 5.79 3.45
CA ALA A 226 21.18 5.19 4.77
C ALA A 226 22.02 5.86 5.87
N ASN A 227 22.07 7.18 5.91
CA ASN A 227 22.74 7.93 7.00
C ASN A 227 22.03 7.76 8.34
N LYS A 228 20.72 7.56 8.32
CA LYS A 228 19.88 7.19 9.46
C LYS A 228 19.01 6.01 9.08
N TYR A 229 18.85 5.10 10.03
CA TYR A 229 18.02 3.91 9.85
C TYR A 229 16.59 4.17 10.30
N GLY A 230 15.67 3.45 9.65
CA GLY A 230 14.31 3.25 10.11
C GLY A 230 14.19 1.90 10.83
N PHE A 231 13.30 1.85 11.79
CA PHE A 231 12.96 0.63 12.52
C PHE A 231 11.46 0.39 12.41
N SER A 232 11.08 -0.80 11.98
CA SER A 232 9.68 -1.22 11.97
C SER A 232 9.49 -2.45 12.84
N ALA A 233 8.28 -2.59 13.37
CA ALA A 233 7.88 -3.76 14.12
C ALA A 233 6.43 -4.11 13.80
N ARG A 234 6.13 -5.41 13.74
CA ARG A 234 4.78 -5.94 13.59
C ARG A 234 4.58 -7.17 14.46
N ILE A 235 3.40 -7.29 15.04
CA ILE A 235 2.91 -8.49 15.69
C ILE A 235 1.48 -8.78 15.20
N ASP A 236 1.23 -10.01 14.78
CA ASP A 236 -0.08 -10.52 14.40
C ASP A 236 -0.52 -11.61 15.34
N ASN A 237 -1.78 -11.60 15.73
CA ASN A 237 -2.42 -12.62 16.55
C ASN A 237 -3.49 -13.36 15.75
N TYR A 238 -3.45 -14.71 15.80
CA TYR A 238 -4.35 -15.64 15.11
C TYR A 238 -5.09 -16.57 16.10
N THR A 239 -5.15 -16.23 17.37
CA THR A 239 -5.75 -17.11 18.41
C THR A 239 -7.22 -17.44 18.11
N LEU A 240 -7.97 -16.52 17.52
CA LEU A 240 -9.37 -16.75 17.18
C LEU A 240 -9.48 -17.22 15.72
N PRO A 241 -10.07 -18.41 15.47
CA PRO A 241 -10.24 -18.92 14.11
C PRO A 241 -10.96 -17.93 13.18
N GLY A 242 -10.34 -17.65 12.03
CA GLY A 242 -10.87 -16.71 11.06
C GLY A 242 -10.58 -15.24 11.36
N LEU A 243 -10.01 -14.90 12.51
CA LEU A 243 -9.65 -13.54 12.88
C LEU A 243 -8.13 -13.40 13.02
N ARG A 244 -7.56 -12.45 12.31
CA ARG A 244 -6.22 -11.91 12.54
C ARG A 244 -6.34 -10.48 13.07
N VAL A 245 -5.59 -10.16 14.10
CA VAL A 245 -5.40 -8.78 14.58
C VAL A 245 -3.92 -8.46 14.53
N GLY A 246 -3.56 -7.35 13.85
CA GLY A 246 -2.21 -6.87 13.69
C GLY A 246 -1.98 -5.56 14.43
N LEU A 247 -0.81 -5.40 15.01
CA LEU A 247 -0.29 -4.15 15.54
C LEU A 247 1.09 -3.93 14.91
N SER A 248 1.30 -2.76 14.33
CA SER A 248 2.56 -2.42 13.68
C SER A 248 2.96 -0.97 13.92
N GLY A 249 4.22 -0.67 13.68
CA GLY A 249 4.73 0.69 13.83
C GLY A 249 6.08 0.90 13.16
N TYR A 250 6.42 2.18 13.00
CA TYR A 250 7.68 2.63 12.43
C TYR A 250 8.24 3.81 13.22
N TYR A 251 9.57 3.83 13.35
CA TYR A 251 10.33 4.95 13.86
C TYR A 251 11.58 5.18 13.00
N GLY A 252 11.85 6.44 12.61
CA GLY A 252 13.09 6.81 11.92
C GLY A 252 13.34 8.30 11.92
N GLN A 253 14.61 8.70 11.77
CA GLN A 253 14.99 10.09 11.50
C GLN A 253 15.07 10.29 9.99
N SER A 254 14.38 11.29 9.46
CA SER A 254 14.24 11.48 8.02
C SER A 254 15.09 12.61 7.43
N MET A 255 15.60 13.53 8.24
CA MET A 255 16.32 14.71 7.72
C MET A 255 17.73 14.42 7.21
N HIS A 256 18.41 13.39 7.72
CA HIS A 256 19.80 13.10 7.35
C HIS A 256 19.95 12.10 6.20
N ASN A 257 18.85 11.68 5.59
CA ASN A 257 18.83 10.78 4.45
C ASN A 257 18.70 11.51 3.10
N ALA A 258 18.63 12.83 3.13
CA ALA A 258 18.76 13.70 1.97
C ALA A 258 20.23 13.98 1.63
N VAL A 259 20.50 14.93 0.73
CA VAL A 259 21.84 15.35 0.32
C VAL A 259 22.62 15.89 1.54
N PRO A 260 23.73 15.24 1.98
CA PRO A 260 24.34 15.51 3.29
C PRO A 260 24.82 16.95 3.46
N HIS A 261 25.42 17.57 2.44
CA HIS A 261 26.00 18.91 2.57
C HIS A 261 24.95 20.02 2.76
N ASP A 262 23.73 19.83 2.29
CA ASP A 262 22.63 20.79 2.50
C ASP A 262 22.12 20.72 3.93
N MET A 263 22.28 19.56 4.58
CA MET A 263 21.86 19.32 5.95
C MET A 263 22.85 19.85 6.98
N GLU A 264 24.10 20.10 6.59
CA GLU A 264 25.16 20.50 7.51
C GLU A 264 25.24 22.00 7.76
N LYS A 265 24.48 22.81 7.04
CA LYS A 265 24.53 24.28 7.14
C LYS A 265 23.74 24.81 8.34
N GLY A 266 24.40 25.57 9.21
CA GLY A 266 23.77 26.34 10.28
C GLY A 266 22.91 25.57 11.27
N ASN A 267 21.68 26.05 11.52
CA ASN A 267 20.74 25.46 12.48
C ASN A 267 20.13 24.13 12.01
N ASN A 268 20.36 23.74 10.75
CA ASN A 268 19.78 22.52 10.15
C ASN A 268 20.28 21.26 10.85
N LYS A 269 21.51 21.28 11.37
CA LYS A 269 22.08 20.14 12.12
C LYS A 269 21.24 19.66 13.31
N LYS A 270 20.38 20.53 13.84
CA LYS A 270 19.52 20.24 15.01
C LYS A 270 18.18 19.64 14.62
N VAL A 271 17.78 19.77 13.36
CA VAL A 271 16.48 19.28 12.84
C VAL A 271 16.62 17.80 12.53
N LYS A 272 15.79 16.97 13.14
CA LYS A 272 15.87 15.50 13.02
C LYS A 272 14.81 14.93 12.10
N GLY A 273 13.62 15.55 12.06
CA GLY A 273 12.49 15.02 11.32
C GLY A 273 12.14 13.60 11.77
N ASN A 274 11.97 13.39 13.08
CA ASN A 274 11.60 12.07 13.59
C ASN A 274 10.20 11.72 13.11
N VAL A 275 10.07 10.57 12.47
CA VAL A 275 8.81 9.97 12.05
C VAL A 275 8.41 8.91 13.05
N TYR A 276 7.19 8.99 13.56
CA TYR A 276 6.55 7.98 14.40
C TYR A 276 5.25 7.57 13.73
N LEU A 277 5.05 6.29 13.57
CA LEU A 277 3.83 5.73 12.98
C LEU A 277 3.39 4.53 13.81
N GLY A 278 2.09 4.47 14.10
CA GLY A 278 1.43 3.32 14.71
C GLY A 278 0.21 2.94 13.89
N ALA A 279 0.01 1.64 13.71
CA ALA A 279 -1.11 1.07 12.98
C ALA A 279 -1.68 -0.14 13.73
N ILE A 280 -3.00 -0.20 13.78
CA ILE A 280 -3.75 -1.40 14.20
C ILE A 280 -4.63 -1.83 13.05
N ASP A 281 -4.67 -3.12 12.79
CA ASP A 281 -5.49 -3.66 11.71
C ASP A 281 -6.07 -5.03 12.07
N PHE A 282 -7.11 -5.42 11.36
CA PHE A 282 -7.69 -6.74 11.48
C PHE A 282 -8.22 -7.27 10.16
N THR A 283 -8.30 -8.60 10.06
CA THR A 283 -8.99 -9.31 8.99
C THR A 283 -9.79 -10.46 9.61
N TYR A 284 -11.07 -10.51 9.31
CA TYR A 284 -11.97 -11.59 9.66
C TYR A 284 -12.45 -12.31 8.40
N ASN A 285 -12.33 -13.62 8.37
CA ASN A 285 -12.78 -14.45 7.26
C ASN A 285 -13.35 -15.77 7.81
N ALA A 286 -14.61 -15.75 8.17
CA ALA A 286 -15.36 -16.91 8.64
C ALA A 286 -16.88 -16.74 8.43
N HIS A 287 -17.64 -17.84 8.47
CA HIS A 287 -19.10 -17.85 8.37
C HIS A 287 -19.65 -17.14 7.12
N ASN A 288 -18.94 -17.22 5.99
CA ASN A 288 -19.25 -16.56 4.73
C ASN A 288 -19.14 -15.01 4.77
N TRP A 289 -18.62 -14.46 5.85
CA TRP A 289 -18.30 -13.06 6.01
C TRP A 289 -16.80 -12.82 5.84
N VAL A 290 -16.47 -11.72 5.20
CA VAL A 290 -15.13 -11.12 5.22
C VAL A 290 -15.27 -9.70 5.72
N ALA A 291 -14.49 -9.35 6.74
CA ALA A 291 -14.39 -7.98 7.22
C ALA A 291 -12.92 -7.63 7.42
N ARG A 292 -12.53 -6.40 7.08
CA ARG A 292 -11.17 -5.88 7.24
C ARG A 292 -11.24 -4.43 7.68
N GLY A 293 -10.22 -3.98 8.38
CA GLY A 293 -10.12 -2.59 8.76
C GLY A 293 -8.79 -2.26 9.36
N ASN A 294 -8.45 -0.97 9.31
CA ASN A 294 -7.23 -0.42 9.86
C ASN A 294 -7.49 0.94 10.51
N ALA A 295 -6.56 1.33 11.38
CA ALA A 295 -6.43 2.67 11.88
C ALA A 295 -4.95 2.99 12.05
N ASP A 296 -4.48 3.98 11.29
CA ASP A 296 -3.10 4.42 11.22
C ASP A 296 -3.01 5.86 11.69
N TYR A 297 -2.02 6.15 12.51
CA TYR A 297 -1.74 7.48 12.98
C TYR A 297 -0.26 7.73 13.00
N GLY A 298 0.16 8.88 12.46
CA GLY A 298 1.54 9.24 12.41
C GLY A 298 1.83 10.68 12.82
N TYR A 299 3.08 10.87 13.25
CA TYR A 299 3.64 12.16 13.65
C TYR A 299 5.04 12.35 13.09
N VAL A 300 5.31 13.55 12.54
CA VAL A 300 6.64 13.99 12.09
C VAL A 300 7.06 15.20 12.91
N SER A 301 8.19 15.10 13.61
CA SER A 301 8.76 16.24 14.32
C SER A 301 9.30 17.28 13.35
N ASP A 302 9.38 18.51 13.79
CA ASP A 302 10.01 19.62 13.04
C ASP A 302 9.33 19.96 11.67
N ALA A 303 8.13 19.44 11.39
CA ALA A 303 7.45 19.57 10.10
C ALA A 303 7.39 21.01 9.57
N LYS A 304 7.11 22.00 10.43
CA LYS A 304 7.11 23.43 10.05
C LYS A 304 8.50 23.92 9.65
N THR A 305 9.53 23.52 10.40
CA THR A 305 10.92 23.89 10.13
C THR A 305 11.39 23.28 8.82
N ILE A 306 11.14 22.00 8.61
CA ILE A 306 11.49 21.27 7.37
C ILE A 306 10.78 21.92 6.18
N SER A 307 9.48 22.18 6.28
CA SER A 307 8.71 22.87 5.22
C SER A 307 9.28 24.25 4.89
N ALA A 308 9.75 25.00 5.89
CA ALA A 308 10.36 26.31 5.70
C ALA A 308 11.76 26.24 5.04
N MET A 309 12.50 25.17 5.27
CA MET A 309 13.82 24.95 4.67
C MET A 309 13.75 24.60 3.18
N ARG A 310 12.65 24.00 2.74
CA ARG A 310 12.41 23.55 1.36
C ARG A 310 12.02 24.68 0.40
N LYS A 311 12.29 25.95 0.73
CA LYS A 311 12.01 27.11 -0.13
C LYS A 311 12.86 27.09 -1.40
N PRO A 312 12.34 27.62 -2.55
CA PRO A 312 12.88 27.42 -3.90
C PRO A 312 14.17 28.18 -4.23
N ASN A 313 15.07 28.38 -3.32
CA ASN A 313 16.30 29.15 -3.56
C ASN A 313 17.58 28.32 -3.43
N THR A 314 17.50 27.02 -3.57
CA THR A 314 18.69 26.18 -3.60
C THR A 314 18.96 25.77 -5.03
N GLN A 315 20.21 25.84 -5.41
CA GLN A 315 20.81 25.49 -6.70
C GLN A 315 20.60 23.98 -7.06
N TYR A 316 19.88 23.25 -6.23
CA TYR A 316 19.62 21.83 -6.31
C TYR A 316 18.17 21.56 -6.67
N VAL A 317 18.04 21.19 -7.89
CA VAL A 317 17.20 20.19 -8.48
C VAL A 317 15.70 20.29 -8.23
N LYS A 318 15.00 20.58 -9.26
CA LYS A 318 13.55 20.66 -9.42
C LYS A 318 12.71 19.55 -8.75
N PRO A 319 13.12 18.28 -8.60
CA PRO A 319 12.30 17.28 -7.91
C PRO A 319 12.04 17.58 -6.43
N TYR A 320 12.84 18.45 -5.82
CA TYR A 320 12.71 18.81 -4.40
C TYR A 320 11.97 20.11 -4.14
N GLN A 321 11.42 20.75 -5.16
CA GLN A 321 10.75 22.04 -5.05
C GLN A 321 9.27 21.95 -4.77
N THR A 322 8.83 21.09 -3.88
CA THR A 322 7.47 21.24 -3.37
C THR A 322 7.44 22.38 -2.36
N ASN A 323 7.03 23.57 -2.80
CA ASN A 323 6.79 24.75 -1.98
C ASN A 323 5.69 24.57 -0.92
N GLN A 324 5.25 23.35 -0.71
CA GLN A 324 4.09 23.04 0.10
C GLN A 324 4.51 22.54 1.47
N ALA A 325 3.93 23.16 2.51
CA ALA A 325 4.04 22.65 3.85
C ALA A 325 3.36 21.29 3.95
N PHE A 326 3.99 20.33 4.57
CA PHE A 326 3.35 19.05 4.90
C PHE A 326 2.88 19.02 6.36
N GLY A 327 1.91 18.14 6.66
CA GLY A 327 1.34 18.00 7.99
C GLY A 327 2.31 17.37 8.98
N SER A 328 2.33 17.90 10.22
CA SER A 328 3.02 17.22 11.31
C SER A 328 2.34 15.91 11.72
N HIS A 329 1.05 15.78 11.45
CA HIS A 329 0.26 14.60 11.77
C HIS A 329 -0.56 14.17 10.56
N ALA A 330 -0.73 12.85 10.41
CA ALA A 330 -1.64 12.25 9.44
C ALA A 330 -2.41 11.09 10.07
N ILE A 331 -3.56 10.78 9.49
CA ILE A 331 -4.42 9.67 9.92
C ILE A 331 -5.05 9.00 8.69
N ALA A 332 -5.16 7.67 8.74
CA ALA A 332 -6.00 6.91 7.83
C ALA A 332 -6.75 5.83 8.62
N THR A 333 -7.98 5.58 8.25
CA THR A 333 -8.78 4.50 8.82
C THR A 333 -9.74 3.97 7.77
N SER A 334 -9.91 2.66 7.72
CA SER A 334 -10.86 2.02 6.83
C SER A 334 -11.59 0.86 7.51
N ILE A 335 -12.74 0.55 6.98
CA ILE A 335 -13.47 -0.68 7.26
C ILE A 335 -14.19 -1.14 6.00
N GLU A 336 -14.10 -2.42 5.70
CA GLU A 336 -14.90 -3.06 4.66
C GLU A 336 -15.49 -4.36 5.16
N VAL A 337 -16.71 -4.65 4.71
CA VAL A 337 -17.45 -5.86 5.09
C VAL A 337 -18.15 -6.41 3.87
N GLY A 338 -18.01 -7.71 3.60
CA GLY A 338 -18.68 -8.40 2.53
C GLY A 338 -19.27 -9.74 2.98
N TYR A 339 -20.38 -10.11 2.37
CA TYR A 339 -21.06 -11.39 2.58
C TYR A 339 -21.14 -12.18 1.29
N ASP A 340 -20.74 -13.45 1.32
CA ASP A 340 -20.83 -14.37 0.19
C ASP A 340 -22.28 -14.90 0.03
N VAL A 341 -23.04 -14.29 -0.87
CA VAL A 341 -24.45 -14.66 -1.12
C VAL A 341 -24.56 -16.01 -1.85
N PHE A 342 -23.53 -16.45 -2.60
CA PHE A 342 -23.51 -17.75 -3.26
C PHE A 342 -23.35 -18.91 -2.27
N SER A 343 -22.89 -18.63 -1.06
CA SER A 343 -22.85 -19.61 0.02
C SER A 343 -24.22 -20.23 0.34
N GLN A 344 -25.32 -19.52 0.02
CA GLN A 344 -26.69 -19.97 0.23
C GLN A 344 -27.21 -20.89 -0.90
N ILE A 345 -26.48 -20.99 -2.02
CA ILE A 345 -26.88 -21.79 -3.19
C ILE A 345 -25.97 -23.02 -3.26
N ALA A 346 -26.51 -24.20 -2.96
CA ALA A 346 -25.76 -25.43 -2.81
C ALA A 346 -24.90 -25.77 -4.04
N LYS A 347 -25.40 -25.56 -5.27
CA LYS A 347 -24.67 -25.81 -6.51
C LYS A 347 -23.46 -24.89 -6.65
N LEU A 348 -23.62 -23.57 -6.48
CA LEU A 348 -22.55 -22.58 -6.63
C LEU A 348 -21.47 -22.77 -5.56
N ARG A 349 -21.89 -23.09 -4.34
CA ARG A 349 -20.98 -23.45 -3.26
C ARG A 349 -20.17 -24.71 -3.56
N ALA A 350 -20.80 -25.73 -4.15
CA ALA A 350 -20.11 -26.96 -4.58
C ALA A 350 -19.09 -26.67 -5.68
N ASP A 351 -19.41 -25.78 -6.61
CA ASP A 351 -18.52 -25.31 -7.67
C ASP A 351 -17.45 -24.30 -7.19
N ARG A 352 -17.40 -24.00 -5.88
CA ARG A 352 -16.49 -23.03 -5.23
C ARG A 352 -16.60 -21.62 -5.78
N GLN A 353 -17.72 -21.28 -6.41
CA GLN A 353 -18.00 -19.91 -6.83
C GLN A 353 -18.42 -19.07 -5.64
N LYS A 354 -18.05 -17.80 -5.62
CA LYS A 354 -18.44 -16.84 -4.58
C LYS A 354 -18.94 -15.56 -5.22
N LEU A 355 -19.91 -14.94 -4.57
CA LEU A 355 -20.35 -13.59 -4.89
C LEU A 355 -20.50 -12.79 -3.59
N TYR A 356 -19.53 -11.91 -3.35
CA TYR A 356 -19.63 -10.98 -2.23
C TYR A 356 -20.42 -9.75 -2.63
N VAL A 357 -21.36 -9.37 -1.77
CA VAL A 357 -21.93 -8.03 -1.73
C VAL A 357 -21.21 -7.32 -0.59
N PHE A 358 -20.66 -6.14 -0.85
CA PHE A 358 -19.83 -5.46 0.13
C PHE A 358 -20.16 -3.98 0.31
N GLY A 359 -19.79 -3.44 1.46
CA GLY A 359 -19.72 -2.03 1.78
C GLY A 359 -18.32 -1.69 2.31
N HIS A 360 -17.87 -0.48 1.98
CA HIS A 360 -16.55 0.03 2.33
C HIS A 360 -16.66 1.49 2.78
N PHE A 361 -15.91 1.84 3.81
CA PHE A 361 -15.76 3.20 4.31
C PHE A 361 -14.31 3.49 4.61
N GLU A 362 -13.83 4.67 4.20
CA GLU A 362 -12.53 5.21 4.59
C GLU A 362 -12.65 6.65 5.07
N TYR A 363 -11.77 7.01 5.99
CA TYR A 363 -11.44 8.40 6.30
C TYR A 363 -9.93 8.55 6.37
N TYR A 364 -9.40 9.56 5.71
CA TYR A 364 -8.01 9.94 5.87
C TYR A 364 -7.78 11.44 5.79
N ASN A 365 -6.64 11.86 6.31
CA ASN A 365 -6.17 13.23 6.22
C ASN A 365 -4.64 13.24 6.31
N SER A 366 -3.98 13.56 5.21
CA SER A 366 -2.52 13.68 5.13
C SER A 366 -1.98 14.96 5.79
N TYR A 367 -2.86 15.93 6.16
CA TYR A 367 -2.48 17.18 6.79
C TYR A 367 -3.45 17.56 7.92
N LEU A 368 -3.37 16.81 9.02
CA LEU A 368 -4.16 17.15 10.23
C LEU A 368 -3.79 18.53 10.75
N GLY A 369 -4.80 19.33 11.09
CA GLY A 369 -4.63 20.72 11.51
C GLY A 369 -4.66 21.75 10.38
N GLY A 370 -4.59 21.35 9.12
CA GLY A 370 -4.82 22.18 7.94
C GLY A 370 -6.31 22.39 7.70
N SER A 371 -6.90 23.45 8.29
CA SER A 371 -8.36 23.65 8.27
C SER A 371 -8.95 23.92 6.87
N LYS A 372 -8.15 24.37 5.93
CA LYS A 372 -8.59 24.79 4.58
C LYS A 372 -8.16 23.81 3.47
N GLU A 373 -7.48 22.71 3.81
CA GLU A 373 -6.91 21.83 2.83
C GLU A 373 -7.90 20.78 2.33
N TYR A 374 -7.75 20.37 1.07
CA TYR A 374 -8.53 19.29 0.44
C TYR A 374 -8.04 17.89 0.84
N THR A 375 -7.03 17.80 1.69
CA THR A 375 -6.38 16.58 2.16
C THR A 375 -7.25 15.69 3.04
N SER A 376 -8.37 16.22 3.55
CA SER A 376 -9.34 15.47 4.37
C SER A 376 -10.44 14.89 3.49
N LYS A 377 -10.50 13.57 3.39
CA LYS A 377 -11.45 12.86 2.53
C LYS A 377 -12.17 11.76 3.28
N LYS A 378 -13.43 11.51 2.91
CA LYS A 378 -14.22 10.35 3.31
C LYS A 378 -14.62 9.59 2.05
N ILE A 379 -14.41 8.30 2.02
CA ILE A 379 -14.75 7.46 0.88
C ILE A 379 -15.81 6.46 1.32
N PHE A 380 -16.85 6.34 0.51
CA PHE A 380 -17.90 5.35 0.65
C PHE A 380 -17.93 4.55 -0.64
N ALA A 381 -17.79 3.24 -0.55
CA ALA A 381 -17.96 2.37 -1.70
C ALA A 381 -18.89 1.22 -1.37
N GLY A 382 -19.56 0.71 -2.39
CA GLY A 382 -20.37 -0.48 -2.29
C GLY A 382 -20.50 -1.16 -3.64
N GLY A 383 -20.50 -2.49 -3.63
CA GLY A 383 -20.46 -3.21 -4.88
C GLY A 383 -20.50 -4.72 -4.71
N ILE A 384 -20.06 -5.39 -5.75
CA ILE A 384 -20.03 -6.85 -5.83
C ILE A 384 -18.68 -7.35 -6.33
N ASN A 385 -18.25 -8.48 -5.75
CA ASN A 385 -17.06 -9.22 -6.19
C ASN A 385 -17.45 -10.65 -6.52
N TYR A 386 -17.36 -11.01 -7.79
CA TYR A 386 -17.66 -12.35 -8.28
C TYR A 386 -16.38 -13.15 -8.50
N TYR A 387 -16.29 -14.29 -7.85
CA TYR A 387 -15.20 -15.26 -7.98
C TYR A 387 -15.71 -16.49 -8.75
N PRO A 388 -15.49 -16.59 -10.07
CA PRO A 388 -15.78 -17.83 -10.82
C PRO A 388 -14.90 -18.99 -10.36
N MET A 389 -13.71 -18.68 -9.84
CA MET A 389 -12.74 -19.57 -9.23
C MET A 389 -11.91 -18.79 -8.19
N PRO A 390 -11.23 -19.44 -7.24
CA PRO A 390 -10.54 -18.76 -6.15
C PRO A 390 -9.48 -17.73 -6.57
N GLN A 391 -8.87 -17.90 -7.75
CA GLN A 391 -7.76 -17.10 -8.25
C GLN A 391 -8.20 -15.88 -9.07
N ILE A 392 -9.47 -15.82 -9.51
CA ILE A 392 -9.98 -14.76 -10.39
C ILE A 392 -11.15 -14.07 -9.72
N CYS A 393 -11.13 -12.75 -9.72
CA CYS A 393 -12.22 -11.91 -9.22
C CYS A 393 -12.64 -10.88 -10.25
N VAL A 394 -13.95 -10.81 -10.53
CA VAL A 394 -14.57 -9.70 -11.27
C VAL A 394 -15.21 -8.78 -10.26
N LYS A 395 -14.80 -7.51 -10.25
CA LYS A 395 -15.21 -6.49 -9.29
C LYS A 395 -16.05 -5.42 -9.97
N ALA A 396 -17.08 -4.93 -9.30
CA ALA A 396 -17.84 -3.76 -9.73
C ALA A 396 -18.31 -2.97 -8.50
N GLU A 397 -18.11 -1.66 -8.52
CA GLU A 397 -18.46 -0.80 -7.40
C GLU A 397 -18.93 0.59 -7.83
N TYR A 398 -19.73 1.20 -6.98
CA TYR A 398 -19.91 2.64 -6.93
C TYR A 398 -19.05 3.19 -5.79
N ASN A 399 -18.21 4.18 -6.10
CA ASN A 399 -17.31 4.85 -5.18
C ASN A 399 -17.69 6.33 -5.07
N TYR A 400 -17.77 6.84 -3.86
CA TYR A 400 -18.12 8.23 -3.59
C TYR A 400 -17.10 8.84 -2.65
N ARG A 401 -16.22 9.69 -3.19
CA ARG A 401 -15.21 10.41 -2.44
C ARG A 401 -15.74 11.77 -2.03
N LYS A 402 -15.98 11.96 -0.74
CA LYS A 402 -16.53 13.16 -0.14
C LYS A 402 -15.45 14.06 0.44
N PHE A 403 -15.48 15.32 0.02
CA PHE A 403 -14.59 16.36 0.50
C PHE A 403 -15.28 17.31 1.50
N LYS A 404 -14.54 18.31 1.99
CA LYS A 404 -15.10 19.45 2.72
C LYS A 404 -15.98 20.26 1.79
N ALA A 405 -16.94 21.02 2.36
CA ALA A 405 -17.99 21.76 1.61
C ALA A 405 -17.47 22.75 0.56
N GLN A 406 -16.21 23.18 0.65
CA GLN A 406 -15.60 24.10 -0.32
C GLN A 406 -15.10 23.39 -1.59
N TYR A 407 -15.12 22.08 -1.64
CA TYR A 407 -14.65 21.26 -2.79
C TYR A 407 -15.79 20.44 -3.37
N ASN A 408 -15.66 20.06 -4.62
CA ASN A 408 -16.58 19.12 -5.26
C ASN A 408 -16.30 17.70 -4.79
N ASP A 409 -17.37 16.93 -4.55
CA ASP A 409 -17.27 15.50 -4.31
C ASP A 409 -16.92 14.76 -5.61
N GLU A 410 -16.34 13.57 -5.50
CA GLU A 410 -15.83 12.79 -6.61
C GLU A 410 -16.52 11.40 -6.68
N PRO A 411 -17.71 11.30 -7.28
CA PRO A 411 -18.38 10.03 -7.53
C PRO A 411 -17.79 9.31 -8.74
N ALA A 412 -17.71 7.97 -8.67
CA ALA A 412 -17.22 7.12 -9.76
C ALA A 412 -17.92 5.75 -9.78
N ILE A 413 -17.95 5.13 -10.94
CA ILE A 413 -18.24 3.70 -11.12
C ILE A 413 -16.94 3.04 -11.57
N ASN A 414 -16.52 1.99 -10.87
CA ASN A 414 -15.34 1.21 -11.21
C ASN A 414 -15.72 -0.23 -11.49
N ILE A 415 -15.08 -0.82 -12.49
CA ILE A 415 -15.20 -2.24 -12.84
C ILE A 415 -13.79 -2.76 -13.04
N GLY A 416 -13.48 -3.96 -12.54
CA GLY A 416 -12.16 -4.54 -12.67
C GLY A 416 -12.18 -6.06 -12.74
N VAL A 417 -11.10 -6.62 -13.24
CA VAL A 417 -10.78 -8.04 -13.17
C VAL A 417 -9.42 -8.19 -12.54
N ALA A 418 -9.33 -9.02 -11.51
CA ALA A 418 -8.10 -9.28 -10.79
C ALA A 418 -7.79 -10.77 -10.77
N TYR A 419 -6.50 -11.08 -10.80
CA TYR A 419 -5.94 -12.42 -10.66
C TYR A 419 -4.89 -12.43 -9.56
N GLN A 420 -4.83 -13.54 -8.81
CA GLN A 420 -3.73 -13.84 -7.87
C GLN A 420 -3.56 -15.36 -7.75
N GLY A 421 -2.33 -15.83 -7.90
CA GLY A 421 -2.08 -17.28 -7.74
C GLY A 421 -0.65 -17.71 -8.00
N GLN A 422 -0.44 -19.01 -7.82
CA GLN A 422 0.81 -19.70 -8.13
C GLN A 422 0.68 -20.35 -9.50
N PHE A 423 1.76 -20.32 -10.29
CA PHE A 423 1.84 -20.98 -11.60
C PHE A 423 2.65 -22.27 -11.50
N LEU A 424 3.66 -22.30 -10.58
CA LEU A 424 4.57 -23.42 -10.38
C LEU A 424 4.95 -23.57 -8.91
#